data_4badc094b1c9fbe02d2e4856ffc47ce1
#
_entry.id   4badc094b1c9fbe02d2e4856ffc47ce1
#
_cell.length_a   1.000
_cell.length_b   1.000
_cell.length_c   1.000
_cell.angle_alpha   90.00
_cell.angle_beta   90.00
_cell.angle_gamma   90.00
#
_symmetry.space_group_name_H-M   'P 1'
#
loop_
_entity.id
_entity.type
_entity.pdbx_description
1 polymer ?
#
loop_
_entity_poly.entity_id
_entity_poly.type
_entity_poly.pdbx_seq_one_letter_code
_entity_poly.pdbx_strand_id
1 'polypeptide(L)'
;YVVDLMDAYLLYSDMKFLDTALDAAYEILIPKGSDKMVLPCRTPNICRLLCNCYYFTGEDECGALAKNLVTEALGISRKLSHEELWDWWGAICFYEDVVGAMELSLEEQISLEEERVRLTTCVKQRKDEMIERFIEAPGKDLGALANVFKVLAKRNFYEYNELNGKIFH
;
A
#
# COMPACT_ATOMS: atom_id res chain seq x y z
N TYR A 1 -5.07 4.56 -10.97
CA TYR A 1 -5.42 4.07 -12.32
C TYR A 1 -4.52 2.91 -12.79
N VAL A 2 -3.16 3.06 -12.82
CA VAL A 2 -2.26 1.98 -13.28
C VAL A 2 -2.35 0.75 -12.38
N VAL A 3 -2.29 0.94 -11.06
CA VAL A 3 -2.46 -0.14 -10.06
C VAL A 3 -3.86 -0.77 -10.16
N ASP A 4 -4.89 0.01 -10.44
CA ASP A 4 -6.26 -0.49 -10.60
C ASP A 4 -6.40 -1.39 -11.85
N LEU A 5 -5.64 -1.12 -12.92
CA LEU A 5 -5.58 -2.02 -14.09
C LEU A 5 -4.87 -3.34 -13.75
N MET A 6 -3.82 -3.31 -12.93
CA MET A 6 -3.17 -4.52 -12.46
C MET A 6 -4.10 -5.34 -11.56
N ASP A 7 -4.85 -4.68 -10.68
CA ASP A 7 -5.91 -5.32 -9.88
C ASP A 7 -7.01 -5.92 -10.79
N ALA A 8 -7.40 -5.23 -11.85
CA ALA A 8 -8.37 -5.73 -12.83
C ALA A 8 -7.86 -6.99 -13.57
N TYR A 9 -6.57 -7.04 -13.91
CA TYR A 9 -5.97 -8.26 -14.46
C TYR A 9 -6.10 -9.43 -13.50
N LEU A 10 -5.84 -9.24 -12.21
CA LEU A 10 -5.98 -10.30 -11.20
C LEU A 10 -7.42 -10.82 -11.08
N LEU A 11 -8.41 -9.95 -11.33
CA LEU A 11 -9.83 -10.32 -11.25
C LEU A 11 -10.34 -10.99 -12.53
N TYR A 12 -9.94 -10.48 -13.69
CA TYR A 12 -10.52 -10.85 -14.97
C TYR A 12 -9.62 -11.75 -15.84
N SER A 13 -8.33 -11.86 -15.49
CA SER A 13 -7.31 -12.62 -16.24
C SER A 13 -7.16 -12.16 -17.70
N ASP A 14 -7.52 -10.92 -18.04
CA ASP A 14 -7.33 -10.35 -19.38
C ASP A 14 -5.98 -9.64 -19.45
N MET A 15 -5.05 -10.22 -20.24
CA MET A 15 -3.68 -9.70 -20.41
C MET A 15 -3.63 -8.26 -20.88
N LYS A 16 -4.65 -7.76 -21.59
CA LYS A 16 -4.69 -6.37 -22.04
C LYS A 16 -4.63 -5.37 -20.87
N PHE A 17 -5.22 -5.72 -19.71
CA PHE A 17 -5.13 -4.88 -18.53
C PHE A 17 -3.69 -4.83 -18.01
N LEU A 18 -3.00 -5.98 -17.97
CA LEU A 18 -1.63 -6.05 -17.48
C LEU A 18 -0.66 -5.36 -18.44
N ASP A 19 -0.73 -5.63 -19.73
CA ASP A 19 0.15 -5.03 -20.73
C ASP A 19 0.01 -3.50 -20.73
N THR A 20 -1.24 -2.99 -20.75
CA THR A 20 -1.49 -1.54 -20.67
C THR A 20 -0.98 -0.93 -19.38
N ALA A 21 -1.12 -1.64 -18.26
CA ALA A 21 -0.66 -1.16 -16.96
C ALA A 21 0.87 -1.13 -16.86
N LEU A 22 1.57 -2.16 -17.37
CA LEU A 22 3.03 -2.20 -17.38
C LEU A 22 3.61 -1.13 -18.31
N ASP A 23 3.07 -0.95 -19.50
CA ASP A 23 3.49 0.10 -20.42
C ASP A 23 3.38 1.49 -19.76
N ALA A 24 2.22 1.79 -19.16
CA ALA A 24 2.01 3.04 -18.44
C ALA A 24 2.91 3.19 -17.20
N ALA A 25 3.18 2.10 -16.47
CA ALA A 25 4.08 2.11 -15.34
C ALA A 25 5.51 2.46 -15.75
N TYR A 26 6.01 1.85 -16.81
CA TYR A 26 7.35 2.12 -17.32
C TYR A 26 7.49 3.53 -17.91
N GLU A 27 6.45 4.06 -18.54
CA GLU A 27 6.44 5.47 -18.96
C GLU A 27 6.55 6.45 -17.78
N ILE A 28 6.00 6.09 -16.62
CA ILE A 28 6.10 6.87 -15.38
C ILE A 28 7.48 6.73 -14.73
N LEU A 29 8.03 5.52 -14.70
CA LEU A 29 9.25 5.19 -13.96
C LEU A 29 10.51 5.46 -14.76
N ILE A 30 10.48 5.38 -16.09
CA ILE A 30 11.63 5.58 -16.97
C ILE A 30 11.45 6.88 -17.77
N PRO A 31 12.18 7.95 -17.42
CA PRO A 31 12.13 9.20 -18.17
C PRO A 31 12.55 9.00 -19.63
N LYS A 32 11.93 9.76 -20.53
CA LYS A 32 12.28 9.72 -21.96
C LYS A 32 13.77 9.96 -22.18
N GLY A 33 14.42 9.00 -22.85
CA GLY A 33 15.85 9.05 -23.14
C GLY A 33 16.76 8.55 -22.01
N SER A 34 16.20 7.90 -21.02
CA SER A 34 16.92 7.20 -19.94
C SER A 34 16.62 5.70 -20.01
N ASP A 35 17.60 4.90 -19.65
CA ASP A 35 17.47 3.45 -19.47
C ASP A 35 17.34 3.09 -17.98
N LYS A 36 17.29 4.10 -17.09
CA LYS A 36 17.25 3.91 -15.64
C LYS A 36 15.90 4.37 -15.08
N MET A 37 15.40 3.60 -14.13
CA MET A 37 14.23 4.00 -13.36
C MET A 37 14.56 5.18 -12.45
N VAL A 38 13.59 6.08 -12.33
CA VAL A 38 13.67 7.25 -11.45
C VAL A 38 12.35 7.36 -10.71
N LEU A 39 12.42 7.65 -9.41
CA LEU A 39 11.23 7.92 -8.62
C LEU A 39 10.63 9.28 -9.01
N PRO A 40 9.45 9.32 -9.66
CA PRO A 40 8.81 10.59 -10.04
C PRO A 40 8.33 11.37 -8.81
N CYS A 41 7.96 10.66 -7.76
CA CYS A 41 7.62 11.22 -6.46
C CYS A 41 7.73 10.15 -5.37
N ARG A 42 7.68 10.57 -4.09
CA ARG A 42 7.85 9.72 -2.92
C ARG A 42 6.50 9.55 -2.21
N THR A 43 5.63 8.77 -2.79
CA THR A 43 4.26 8.58 -2.32
C THR A 43 3.92 7.11 -2.14
N PRO A 44 2.93 6.77 -1.28
CA PRO A 44 2.43 5.41 -1.12
C PRO A 44 1.99 4.78 -2.44
N ASN A 45 1.43 5.57 -3.36
CA ASN A 45 0.98 5.07 -4.65
C ASN A 45 2.14 4.62 -5.56
N ILE A 46 3.25 5.35 -5.55
CA ILE A 46 4.46 4.93 -6.28
C ILE A 46 5.08 3.69 -5.64
N CYS A 47 5.08 3.60 -4.31
CA CYS A 47 5.51 2.39 -3.63
C CYS A 47 4.67 1.16 -4.07
N ARG A 48 3.36 1.29 -4.10
CA ARG A 48 2.45 0.23 -4.59
C ARG A 48 2.68 -0.11 -6.06
N LEU A 49 2.91 0.90 -6.90
CA LEU A 49 3.22 0.70 -8.32
C LEU A 49 4.49 -0.14 -8.49
N LEU A 50 5.56 0.22 -7.78
CA LEU A 50 6.83 -0.52 -7.82
C LEU A 50 6.67 -1.96 -7.32
N CYS A 51 5.93 -2.18 -6.23
CA CYS A 51 5.64 -3.52 -5.73
C CYS A 51 4.87 -4.37 -6.76
N ASN A 52 3.89 -3.78 -7.43
CA ASN A 52 3.15 -4.47 -8.50
C ASN A 52 4.05 -4.77 -9.71
N CYS A 53 4.88 -3.82 -10.15
CA CYS A 53 5.85 -4.07 -11.22
C CYS A 53 6.78 -5.23 -10.85
N TYR A 54 7.34 -5.22 -9.65
CA TYR A 54 8.17 -6.33 -9.16
C TYR A 54 7.41 -7.66 -9.16
N TYR A 55 6.17 -7.68 -8.69
CA TYR A 55 5.35 -8.89 -8.64
C TYR A 55 5.12 -9.52 -10.03
N PHE A 56 4.82 -8.69 -11.02
CA PHE A 56 4.49 -9.19 -12.37
C PHE A 56 5.71 -9.43 -13.26
N THR A 57 6.80 -8.71 -13.04
CA THR A 57 7.99 -8.78 -13.94
C THR A 57 9.21 -9.43 -13.29
N GLY A 58 9.27 -9.47 -11.97
CA GLY A 58 10.45 -9.92 -11.22
C GLY A 58 11.64 -8.94 -11.30
N GLU A 59 11.39 -7.66 -11.67
CA GLU A 59 12.47 -6.68 -11.86
C GLU A 59 13.01 -6.16 -10.52
N ASP A 60 14.24 -6.57 -10.17
CA ASP A 60 14.87 -6.26 -8.88
C ASP A 60 14.99 -4.76 -8.60
N GLU A 61 15.15 -3.92 -9.63
CA GLU A 61 15.22 -2.46 -9.47
C GLU A 61 13.92 -1.91 -8.89
N CYS A 62 12.75 -2.43 -9.30
CA CYS A 62 11.46 -2.07 -8.73
C CYS A 62 11.37 -2.40 -7.24
N GLY A 63 11.81 -3.61 -6.86
CA GLY A 63 11.85 -4.05 -5.46
C GLY A 63 12.77 -3.19 -4.60
N ALA A 64 13.97 -2.88 -5.10
CA ALA A 64 14.94 -2.03 -4.41
C ALA A 64 14.43 -0.59 -4.21
N LEU A 65 13.80 -0.01 -5.22
CA LEU A 65 13.20 1.32 -5.12
C LEU A 65 12.01 1.34 -4.14
N ALA A 66 11.18 0.30 -4.15
CA ALA A 66 10.09 0.15 -3.18
C ALA A 66 10.63 0.06 -1.74
N LYS A 67 11.69 -0.74 -1.50
CA LYS A 67 12.37 -0.83 -0.21
C LYS A 67 12.85 0.54 0.28
N ASN A 68 13.50 1.32 -0.60
CA ASN A 68 13.99 2.65 -0.26
C ASN A 68 12.85 3.57 0.18
N LEU A 69 11.72 3.55 -0.54
CA LEU A 69 10.54 4.35 -0.18
C LEU A 69 9.94 3.94 1.17
N VAL A 70 9.83 2.65 1.45
CA VAL A 70 9.32 2.14 2.73
C VAL A 70 10.24 2.54 3.87
N THR A 71 11.55 2.35 3.73
CA THR A 71 12.55 2.73 4.74
C THR A 71 12.50 4.23 5.04
N GLU A 72 12.39 5.05 4.02
CA GLU A 72 12.27 6.50 4.17
C GLU A 72 10.96 6.89 4.88
N ALA A 73 9.83 6.32 4.47
CA ALA A 73 8.53 6.58 5.09
C ALA A 73 8.53 6.21 6.57
N LEU A 74 9.16 5.09 6.94
CA LEU A 74 9.31 4.68 8.34
C LEU A 74 10.18 5.67 9.12
N GLY A 75 11.27 6.15 8.54
CA GLY A 75 12.14 7.14 9.16
C GLY A 75 11.47 8.49 9.46
N ILE A 76 10.46 8.86 8.68
CA ILE A 76 9.70 10.11 8.86
C ILE A 76 8.31 9.90 9.46
N SER A 77 7.93 8.67 9.80
CA SER A 77 6.58 8.27 10.21
C SER A 77 6.01 9.15 11.34
N ARG A 78 6.84 9.59 12.29
CA ARG A 78 6.43 10.46 13.41
C ARG A 78 6.05 11.88 12.99
N LYS A 79 6.38 12.29 11.76
CA LYS A 79 6.07 13.61 11.20
C LYS A 79 4.85 13.58 10.28
N LEU A 80 4.38 12.39 9.93
CA LEU A 80 3.25 12.22 9.03
C LEU A 80 1.93 12.47 9.78
N SER A 81 0.97 13.04 9.07
CA SER A 81 -0.41 13.14 9.55
C SER A 81 -1.05 11.76 9.67
N HIS A 82 -2.19 11.67 10.37
CA HIS A 82 -2.93 10.40 10.48
C HIS A 82 -3.39 9.84 9.13
N GLU A 83 -3.72 10.69 8.16
CA GLU A 83 -4.13 10.27 6.81
C GLU A 83 -2.94 9.73 6.02
N GLU A 84 -1.80 10.45 6.04
CA GLU A 84 -0.57 9.98 5.40
C GLU A 84 -0.07 8.66 6.01
N LEU A 85 -0.13 8.52 7.34
CA LEU A 85 0.21 7.28 8.04
C LEU A 85 -0.66 6.12 7.57
N TRP A 86 -1.96 6.35 7.37
CA TRP A 86 -2.88 5.34 6.87
C TRP A 86 -2.52 4.87 5.46
N ASP A 87 -2.26 5.82 4.57
CA ASP A 87 -1.89 5.51 3.19
C ASP A 87 -0.55 4.77 3.11
N TRP A 88 0.43 5.22 3.89
CA TRP A 88 1.73 4.55 3.99
C TRP A 88 1.62 3.17 4.62
N TRP A 89 0.81 3.00 5.66
CA TRP A 89 0.61 1.69 6.24
C TRP A 89 0.09 0.67 5.22
N GLY A 90 -0.87 1.05 4.40
CA GLY A 90 -1.36 0.21 3.32
C GLY A 90 -0.30 -0.15 2.27
N ALA A 91 0.60 0.79 1.94
CA ALA A 91 1.71 0.55 1.03
C ALA A 91 2.79 -0.34 1.65
N ILE A 92 3.13 -0.13 2.93
CA ILE A 92 4.10 -0.94 3.68
C ILE A 92 3.61 -2.38 3.80
N CYS A 93 2.33 -2.58 4.15
CA CYS A 93 1.74 -3.91 4.19
C CYS A 93 1.84 -4.63 2.85
N PHE A 94 1.55 -3.92 1.76
CA PHE A 94 1.65 -4.49 0.43
C PHE A 94 3.10 -4.80 0.03
N TYR A 95 4.05 -3.93 0.40
CA TYR A 95 5.48 -4.19 0.24
C TYR A 95 5.92 -5.46 0.98
N GLU A 96 5.54 -5.63 2.25
CA GLU A 96 5.87 -6.81 3.04
C GLU A 96 5.32 -8.10 2.41
N ASP A 97 4.12 -8.05 1.85
CA ASP A 97 3.50 -9.22 1.21
C ASP A 97 4.16 -9.61 -0.12
N VAL A 98 4.68 -8.64 -0.88
CA VAL A 98 5.16 -8.85 -2.25
C VAL A 98 6.68 -8.88 -2.34
N VAL A 99 7.36 -7.97 -1.66
CA VAL A 99 8.80 -7.74 -1.77
C VAL A 99 9.56 -8.12 -0.50
N GLY A 100 8.87 -8.30 0.61
CA GLY A 100 9.43 -8.47 1.95
C GLY A 100 10.43 -9.63 2.16
N ALA A 101 10.64 -10.45 1.14
CA ALA A 101 11.72 -11.44 1.10
C ALA A 101 13.12 -10.83 0.83
N MET A 102 13.20 -9.50 0.54
CA MET A 102 14.50 -8.84 0.39
C MET A 102 15.19 -8.80 1.77
N GLU A 103 16.43 -9.30 1.80
CA GLU A 103 17.24 -9.35 3.02
C GLU A 103 17.41 -7.95 3.63
N LEU A 104 16.77 -7.74 4.77
CA LEU A 104 16.99 -6.58 5.62
C LEU A 104 18.09 -6.91 6.63
N SER A 105 18.96 -5.96 6.93
CA SER A 105 19.88 -6.10 8.06
C SER A 105 19.11 -6.26 9.38
N LEU A 106 19.73 -6.86 10.39
CA LEU A 106 19.07 -7.04 11.69
C LEU A 106 18.62 -5.71 12.31
N GLU A 107 19.41 -4.65 12.13
CA GLU A 107 19.09 -3.31 12.63
C GLU A 107 17.88 -2.70 11.89
N GLU A 108 17.82 -2.88 10.57
CA GLU A 108 16.66 -2.48 9.75
C GLU A 108 15.41 -3.26 10.17
N GLN A 109 15.51 -4.55 10.42
CA GLN A 109 14.39 -5.39 10.87
C GLN A 109 13.85 -4.93 12.22
N ILE A 110 14.72 -4.63 13.20
CA ILE A 110 14.30 -4.15 14.51
C ILE A 110 13.62 -2.77 14.41
N SER A 111 14.23 -1.84 13.68
CA SER A 111 13.67 -0.50 13.49
C SER A 111 12.32 -0.55 12.76
N LEU A 112 12.20 -1.39 11.75
CA LEU A 112 10.97 -1.63 11.01
C LEU A 112 9.89 -2.22 11.90
N GLU A 113 10.21 -3.17 12.76
CA GLU A 113 9.22 -3.80 13.63
C GLU A 113 8.67 -2.82 14.68
N GLU A 114 9.51 -2.01 15.30
CA GLU A 114 9.08 -0.98 16.25
C GLU A 114 8.13 0.03 15.60
N GLU A 115 8.47 0.55 14.42
CA GLU A 115 7.63 1.48 13.69
C GLU A 115 6.36 0.81 13.14
N ARG A 116 6.43 -0.46 12.75
CA ARG A 116 5.26 -1.24 12.34
C ARG A 116 4.26 -1.41 13.47
N VAL A 117 4.72 -1.73 14.67
CA VAL A 117 3.86 -1.83 15.86
C VAL A 117 3.20 -0.49 16.15
N ARG A 118 3.95 0.60 16.08
CA ARG A 118 3.43 1.95 16.28
C ARG A 118 2.38 2.32 15.23
N LEU A 119 2.67 2.10 13.96
CA LEU A 119 1.74 2.35 12.85
C LEU A 119 0.47 1.51 12.97
N THR A 120 0.59 0.24 13.29
CA THR A 120 -0.55 -0.65 13.49
C THR A 120 -1.45 -0.16 14.61
N THR A 121 -0.87 0.35 15.70
CA THR A 121 -1.63 0.93 16.82
C THR A 121 -2.38 2.18 16.39
N CYS A 122 -1.73 3.11 15.68
CA CYS A 122 -2.38 4.31 15.14
C CYS A 122 -3.50 3.97 14.17
N VAL A 123 -3.29 2.98 13.31
CA VAL A 123 -4.29 2.51 12.33
C VAL A 123 -5.49 1.89 13.02
N LYS A 124 -5.28 1.07 14.07
CA LYS A 124 -6.38 0.49 14.84
C LYS A 124 -7.24 1.57 15.51
N GLN A 125 -6.61 2.55 16.14
CA GLN A 125 -7.32 3.68 16.74
C GLN A 125 -8.14 4.43 15.69
N ARG A 126 -7.56 4.73 14.55
CA ARG A 126 -8.24 5.44 13.46
C ARG A 126 -9.40 4.65 12.87
N LYS A 127 -9.22 3.34 12.72
CA LYS A 127 -10.29 2.42 12.29
C LYS A 127 -11.49 2.51 13.21
N ASP A 128 -11.27 2.42 14.51
CA ASP A 128 -12.34 2.44 15.50
C ASP A 128 -13.10 3.79 15.48
N GLU A 129 -12.37 4.91 15.44
CA GLU A 129 -12.96 6.25 15.29
C GLU A 129 -13.81 6.38 14.02
N MET A 130 -13.37 5.80 12.89
CA MET A 130 -14.10 5.87 11.63
C MET A 130 -15.37 5.00 11.64
N ILE A 131 -15.31 3.84 12.29
CA ILE A 131 -16.49 2.98 12.47
C ILE A 131 -17.53 3.69 13.33
N GLU A 132 -17.13 4.30 14.45
CA GLU A 132 -18.01 5.06 15.32
C GLU A 132 -18.68 6.20 14.56
N ARG A 133 -17.92 7.01 13.82
CA ARG A 133 -18.46 8.08 12.98
C ARG A 133 -19.44 7.59 11.92
N PHE A 134 -19.17 6.42 11.31
CA PHE A 134 -20.07 5.84 10.34
C PHE A 134 -21.40 5.39 10.98
N ILE A 135 -21.32 4.79 12.17
CA ILE A 135 -22.51 4.38 12.93
C ILE A 135 -23.36 5.59 13.32
N GLU A 136 -22.71 6.69 13.76
CA GLU A 136 -23.38 7.93 14.15
C GLU A 136 -23.98 8.71 12.97
N ALA A 137 -23.33 8.68 11.83
CA ALA A 137 -23.73 9.44 10.64
C ALA A 137 -23.52 8.64 9.34
N PRO A 138 -24.33 7.60 9.09
CA PRO A 138 -24.22 6.79 7.89
C PRO A 138 -24.28 7.63 6.60
N GLY A 139 -23.28 7.45 5.74
CA GLY A 139 -23.20 8.10 4.44
C GLY A 139 -22.32 9.36 4.35
N LYS A 140 -21.86 9.93 5.47
CA LYS A 140 -20.97 11.10 5.42
C LYS A 140 -19.51 10.75 5.06
N ASP A 141 -19.05 9.57 5.48
CA ASP A 141 -17.65 9.14 5.30
C ASP A 141 -17.51 7.81 4.53
N LEU A 142 -18.43 7.57 3.59
CA LEU A 142 -18.49 6.29 2.86
C LEU A 142 -17.18 5.98 2.10
N GLY A 143 -16.55 7.01 1.51
CA GLY A 143 -15.29 6.86 0.79
C GLY A 143 -14.13 6.47 1.69
N ALA A 144 -14.04 7.09 2.84
CA ALA A 144 -13.02 6.77 3.85
C ALA A 144 -13.24 5.37 4.42
N LEU A 145 -14.48 4.98 4.70
CA LEU A 145 -14.84 3.64 5.15
C LEU A 145 -14.50 2.58 4.09
N ALA A 146 -14.79 2.84 2.82
CA ALA A 146 -14.43 1.95 1.72
C ALA A 146 -12.91 1.72 1.63
N ASN A 147 -12.09 2.74 1.85
CA ASN A 147 -10.64 2.61 1.91
C ASN A 147 -10.20 1.76 3.11
N VAL A 148 -10.80 1.92 4.28
CA VAL A 148 -10.56 1.07 5.44
C VAL A 148 -10.83 -0.39 5.11
N PHE A 149 -11.99 -0.69 4.52
CA PHE A 149 -12.33 -2.04 4.09
C PHE A 149 -11.35 -2.60 3.06
N LYS A 150 -10.97 -1.81 2.06
CA LYS A 150 -10.02 -2.21 1.02
C LYS A 150 -8.67 -2.63 1.62
N VAL A 151 -8.17 -1.87 2.58
CA VAL A 151 -6.88 -2.16 3.22
C VAL A 151 -6.96 -3.38 4.13
N LEU A 152 -7.99 -3.48 4.97
CA LEU A 152 -8.18 -4.60 5.88
C LEU A 152 -8.46 -5.91 5.14
N ALA A 153 -9.26 -5.87 4.09
CA ALA A 153 -9.57 -7.05 3.28
C ALA A 153 -8.33 -7.65 2.59
N LYS A 154 -7.36 -6.82 2.20
CA LYS A 154 -6.12 -7.31 1.58
C LYS A 154 -5.19 -8.01 2.57
N ARG A 155 -5.20 -7.65 3.85
CA ARG A 155 -4.21 -8.14 4.79
C ARG A 155 -4.75 -9.04 5.89
N ASN A 156 -5.93 -8.81 6.37
CA ASN A 156 -6.44 -9.54 7.53
C ASN A 156 -7.92 -9.89 7.40
N PHE A 157 -8.15 -11.08 6.88
CA PHE A 157 -9.49 -11.60 6.67
C PHE A 157 -10.32 -11.68 7.97
N TYR A 158 -9.69 -11.94 9.10
CA TYR A 158 -10.37 -11.98 10.40
C TYR A 158 -10.82 -10.59 10.86
N GLU A 159 -9.96 -9.58 10.74
CA GLU A 159 -10.33 -8.19 11.06
C GLU A 159 -11.41 -7.67 10.11
N TYR A 160 -11.35 -8.05 8.83
CA TYR A 160 -12.40 -7.73 7.87
C TYR A 160 -13.75 -8.31 8.27
N ASN A 161 -13.79 -9.57 8.68
CA ASN A 161 -15.02 -10.23 9.11
C ASN A 161 -15.58 -9.63 10.41
N GLU A 162 -14.73 -9.28 11.37
CA GLU A 162 -15.13 -8.60 12.57
C GLU A 162 -15.73 -7.22 12.29
N LEU A 163 -15.10 -6.46 11.39
CA LEU A 163 -15.58 -5.15 10.96
C LEU A 163 -16.92 -5.26 10.23
N ASN A 164 -17.04 -6.23 9.34
CA ASN A 164 -18.26 -6.51 8.60
C ASN A 164 -19.43 -6.84 9.57
N GLY A 165 -19.16 -7.66 10.59
CA GLY A 165 -20.11 -7.96 11.64
C GLY A 165 -20.60 -6.72 12.43
N LYS A 166 -19.70 -5.77 12.70
CA LYS A 166 -20.05 -4.53 13.42
C LYS A 166 -20.89 -3.54 12.59
N ILE A 167 -20.75 -3.57 11.26
CA ILE A 167 -21.43 -2.58 10.37
C ILE A 167 -22.78 -3.09 9.89
N PHE A 168 -22.94 -4.39 9.71
CA PHE A 168 -24.14 -4.98 9.11
C PHE A 168 -25.04 -5.73 10.11
N HIS A 169 -24.73 -5.66 11.40
CA HIS A 169 -25.59 -6.09 12.52
C HIS A 169 -26.03 -4.90 13.36
#